data_93cca883d56f0a96875a10a3d6edd0e4
#
_entry.id   93cca883d56f0a96875a10a3d6edd0e4
#
_cell.length_a   1.000
_cell.length_b   1.000
_cell.length_c   1.000
_cell.angle_alpha   90.00
_cell.angle_beta   90.00
_cell.angle_gamma   90.00
#
_symmetry.space_group_name_H-M   'P 1'
#
loop_
_entity.id
_entity.type
_entity.pdbx_description
1 polymer ?
#
loop_
_entity_poly.entity_id
_entity_poly.type
_entity_poly.pdbx_seq_one_letter_code
_entity_poly.pdbx_strand_id
1 'polypeptide(L)'
;MVPELAPRPGEQMVPKLRWSAFHGTDLDRALRARHIDTIILTGGSTEIGVSSTAYAARDLDYNLVIVPDACTSAKNEVHEQLMREVYPRLARVRNTIQVLEMLKP
;
A
#
# COMPACT_ATOMS: atom_id res chain seq x y z
N MET A 1 -11.68 12.02 -7.40
CA MET A 1 -10.27 11.70 -7.76
C MET A 1 -9.76 12.79 -8.72
N VAL A 2 -8.56 13.27 -8.47
CA VAL A 2 -7.97 14.27 -9.37
C VAL A 2 -7.62 13.64 -10.71
N PRO A 3 -7.75 14.41 -11.83
CA PRO A 3 -7.52 13.84 -13.16
C PRO A 3 -6.12 13.24 -13.36
N GLU A 4 -5.12 13.81 -12.71
CA GLU A 4 -3.73 13.34 -12.83
C GLU A 4 -3.53 11.93 -12.29
N LEU A 5 -4.44 11.47 -11.41
CA LEU A 5 -4.39 10.15 -10.79
C LEU A 5 -5.44 9.20 -11.34
N ALA A 6 -6.12 9.58 -12.43
CA ALA A 6 -7.08 8.70 -13.06
C ALA A 6 -6.39 7.42 -13.58
N PRO A 7 -7.04 6.26 -13.47
CA PRO A 7 -6.43 5.01 -13.95
C PRO A 7 -6.08 5.09 -15.43
N ARG A 8 -4.91 4.58 -15.76
CA ARG A 8 -4.44 4.46 -17.15
C ARG A 8 -4.83 3.10 -17.72
N PRO A 9 -4.90 2.95 -19.05
CA PRO A 9 -5.13 1.64 -19.64
C PRO A 9 -4.11 0.61 -19.15
N GLY A 10 -4.59 -0.57 -18.80
CA GLY A 10 -3.74 -1.63 -18.28
C GLY A 10 -3.53 -1.62 -16.77
N GLU A 11 -3.92 -0.56 -16.09
CA GLU A 11 -3.88 -0.53 -14.63
C GLU A 11 -5.08 -1.28 -14.05
N GLN A 12 -4.82 -2.08 -13.02
CA GLN A 12 -5.85 -2.88 -12.37
C GLN A 12 -6.67 -2.01 -11.42
N MET A 13 -7.98 -1.99 -11.62
CA MET A 13 -8.89 -1.38 -10.65
C MET A 13 -9.52 -2.46 -9.80
N VAL A 14 -9.50 -2.25 -8.48
CA VAL A 14 -10.05 -3.21 -7.52
C VAL A 14 -11.11 -2.51 -6.67
N PRO A 15 -12.39 -2.67 -7.01
CA PRO A 15 -13.46 -2.17 -6.13
C PRO A 15 -13.43 -2.96 -4.83
N LYS A 16 -13.16 -2.28 -3.73
CA LYS A 16 -13.12 -2.94 -2.43
C LYS A 16 -14.34 -2.57 -1.60
N LEU A 17 -14.87 -3.57 -0.88
CA LEU A 17 -16.03 -3.41 -0.03
C LEU A 17 -15.67 -3.43 1.46
N ARG A 18 -14.40 -3.64 1.78
CA ARG A 18 -13.88 -3.70 3.15
C ARG A 18 -12.63 -2.84 3.23
N TRP A 19 -12.06 -2.73 4.43
CA TRP A 19 -10.84 -1.94 4.65
C TRP A 19 -9.65 -2.46 3.86
N SER A 20 -9.47 -3.78 3.86
CA SER A 20 -8.40 -4.40 3.10
C SER A 20 -8.72 -4.43 1.60
N ALA A 21 -7.73 -4.13 0.78
CA ALA A 21 -7.87 -4.27 -0.67
C ALA A 21 -7.90 -5.74 -1.11
N PHE A 22 -7.53 -6.67 -0.22
CA PHE A 22 -7.50 -8.09 -0.55
C PHE A 22 -8.77 -8.84 -0.19
N HIS A 23 -9.47 -8.41 0.88
CA HIS A 23 -10.61 -9.16 1.37
C HIS A 23 -11.78 -9.15 0.39
N GLY A 24 -12.16 -10.33 -0.08
CA GLY A 24 -13.28 -10.47 -0.99
C GLY A 24 -13.05 -9.88 -2.38
N THR A 25 -11.80 -9.63 -2.76
CA THR A 25 -11.46 -9.05 -4.06
C THR A 25 -10.61 -10.02 -4.87
N ASP A 26 -10.36 -9.61 -6.11
CA ASP A 26 -9.57 -10.35 -7.07
C ASP A 26 -8.08 -9.94 -7.06
N LEU A 27 -7.68 -9.08 -6.12
CA LEU A 27 -6.35 -8.45 -6.17
C LEU A 27 -5.22 -9.47 -6.10
N ASP A 28 -5.29 -10.41 -5.16
CA ASP A 28 -4.21 -11.39 -5.02
C ASP A 28 -4.03 -12.20 -6.30
N ARG A 29 -5.12 -12.69 -6.88
CA ARG A 29 -5.07 -13.43 -8.12
C ARG A 29 -4.51 -12.59 -9.27
N ALA A 30 -4.94 -11.33 -9.37
CA ALA A 30 -4.45 -10.44 -10.42
C ALA A 30 -2.95 -10.18 -10.31
N LEU A 31 -2.46 -9.96 -9.09
CA LEU A 31 -1.03 -9.74 -8.85
C LEU A 31 -0.21 -11.00 -9.14
N ARG A 32 -0.67 -12.17 -8.68
CA ARG A 32 0.02 -13.44 -8.94
C ARG A 32 0.08 -13.75 -10.43
N ALA A 33 -0.99 -13.46 -11.17
CA ALA A 33 -1.03 -13.67 -12.61
C ALA A 33 0.01 -12.82 -13.34
N ARG A 34 0.40 -11.68 -12.77
CA ARG A 34 1.43 -10.80 -13.33
C ARG A 34 2.81 -11.03 -12.71
N HIS A 35 2.96 -12.07 -11.90
CA HIS A 35 4.22 -12.41 -11.21
C HIS A 35 4.73 -11.27 -10.32
N ILE A 36 3.82 -10.53 -9.70
CA ILE A 36 4.17 -9.44 -8.80
C ILE A 36 4.37 -10.01 -7.40
N ASP A 37 5.50 -9.71 -6.78
CA ASP A 37 5.83 -10.15 -5.42
C ASP A 37 6.04 -9.00 -4.44
N THR A 38 6.05 -7.77 -4.91
CA THR A 38 6.34 -6.58 -4.10
C THR A 38 5.26 -5.54 -4.31
N ILE A 39 4.75 -4.99 -3.21
CA ILE A 39 3.71 -3.97 -3.22
C ILE A 39 4.27 -2.69 -2.61
N ILE A 40 4.13 -1.58 -3.31
CA ILE A 40 4.37 -0.25 -2.77
C ILE A 40 3.02 0.30 -2.37
N LEU A 41 2.80 0.43 -1.07
CA LEU A 41 1.49 0.75 -0.51
C LEU A 41 1.39 2.22 -0.12
N THR A 42 0.37 2.88 -0.63
CA THR A 42 0.06 4.28 -0.34
C THR A 42 -1.44 4.43 -0.10
N GLY A 43 -1.84 5.54 0.45
CA GLY A 43 -3.26 5.89 0.57
C GLY A 43 -3.68 6.26 1.98
N GLY A 44 -4.93 5.99 2.30
CA GLY A 44 -5.53 6.33 3.58
C GLY A 44 -6.61 5.31 3.98
N SER A 45 -6.95 5.31 5.20
CA SER A 45 -6.21 5.97 6.28
C SER A 45 -5.09 5.06 6.78
N THR A 46 -4.02 5.66 7.27
CA THR A 46 -2.81 4.94 7.71
C THR A 46 -3.14 3.81 8.68
N GLU A 47 -4.04 4.08 9.64
CA GLU A 47 -4.37 3.10 10.70
C GLU A 47 -5.51 2.15 10.33
N ILE A 48 -6.21 2.35 9.24
CA ILE A 48 -7.36 1.52 8.86
C ILE A 48 -7.12 0.80 7.53
N GLY A 49 -7.31 1.47 6.40
CA GLY A 49 -7.21 0.83 5.09
C GLY A 49 -5.80 0.43 4.73
N VAL A 50 -4.83 1.29 4.98
CA VAL A 50 -3.42 0.98 4.76
C VAL A 50 -2.99 -0.16 5.68
N SER A 51 -3.35 -0.10 6.95
CA SER A 51 -3.00 -1.12 7.94
C SER A 51 -3.60 -2.48 7.57
N SER A 52 -4.91 -2.51 7.27
CA SER A 52 -5.59 -3.76 6.91
C SER A 52 -4.98 -4.41 5.67
N THR A 53 -4.69 -3.61 4.65
CA THR A 53 -4.08 -4.10 3.42
C THR A 53 -2.64 -4.57 3.66
N ALA A 54 -1.88 -3.85 4.50
CA ALA A 54 -0.50 -4.22 4.82
C ALA A 54 -0.42 -5.57 5.53
N TYR A 55 -1.25 -5.79 6.55
CA TYR A 55 -1.26 -7.07 7.24
C TYR A 55 -1.69 -8.21 6.32
N ALA A 56 -2.71 -7.99 5.50
CA ALA A 56 -3.16 -9.00 4.55
C ALA A 56 -2.05 -9.33 3.52
N ALA A 57 -1.36 -8.32 3.02
CA ALA A 57 -0.26 -8.52 2.09
C ALA A 57 0.87 -9.36 2.71
N ARG A 58 1.21 -9.10 3.98
CA ARG A 58 2.22 -9.89 4.67
C ARG A 58 1.77 -11.33 4.88
N ASP A 59 0.51 -11.55 5.24
CA ASP A 59 -0.04 -12.89 5.39
C ASP A 59 -0.03 -13.65 4.07
N LEU A 60 -0.10 -12.96 2.95
CA LEU A 60 -0.05 -13.54 1.60
C LEU A 60 1.37 -13.59 1.03
N ASP A 61 2.39 -13.31 1.84
CA ASP A 61 3.80 -13.39 1.48
C ASP A 61 4.30 -12.38 0.45
N TYR A 62 3.63 -11.23 0.35
CA TYR A 62 4.18 -10.14 -0.45
C TYR A 62 5.28 -9.40 0.30
N ASN A 63 6.29 -8.96 -0.43
CA ASN A 63 7.21 -7.95 0.06
C ASN A 63 6.50 -6.60 0.03
N LEU A 64 6.75 -5.76 1.04
CA LEU A 64 5.95 -4.56 1.23
C LEU A 64 6.84 -3.35 1.44
N VAL A 65 6.50 -2.26 0.77
CA VAL A 65 7.08 -0.94 0.99
C VAL A 65 5.93 -0.01 1.35
N ILE A 66 6.01 0.67 2.48
CA ILE A 66 5.01 1.65 2.90
C ILE A 66 5.65 3.04 2.82
N VAL A 67 4.91 3.98 2.25
CA VAL A 67 5.43 5.31 1.92
C VAL A 67 4.77 6.36 2.82
N PRO A 68 5.45 6.80 3.89
CA PRO A 68 4.84 7.68 4.90
C PRO A 68 4.26 8.97 4.36
N ASP A 69 4.97 9.64 3.45
CA ASP A 69 4.53 10.91 2.87
C ASP A 69 3.50 10.74 1.74
N ALA A 70 3.12 9.51 1.43
CA ALA A 70 2.02 9.19 0.52
C ALA A 70 0.87 8.47 1.22
N CYS A 71 0.86 8.47 2.55
CA CYS A 71 -0.23 7.96 3.37
C CYS A 71 -0.77 9.08 4.24
N THR A 72 -2.05 9.01 4.58
CA THR A 72 -2.68 10.04 5.39
C THR A 72 -3.56 9.45 6.49
N SER A 73 -3.61 10.14 7.62
CA SER A 73 -4.46 9.83 8.75
C SER A 73 -5.10 11.11 9.26
N ALA A 74 -6.27 10.99 9.88
CA ALA A 74 -6.92 12.12 10.55
C ALA A 74 -6.13 12.59 11.77
N LYS A 75 -5.29 11.72 12.36
CA LYS A 75 -4.46 12.05 13.53
C LYS A 75 -2.99 11.82 13.21
N ASN A 76 -2.24 12.90 13.15
CA ASN A 76 -0.84 12.84 12.76
C ASN A 76 0.02 12.01 13.74
N GLU A 77 -0.25 12.08 15.04
CA GLU A 77 0.50 11.29 16.00
C GLU A 77 0.27 9.78 15.84
N VAL A 78 -0.91 9.36 15.42
CA VAL A 78 -1.19 7.95 15.12
C VAL A 78 -0.39 7.52 13.90
N HIS A 79 -0.40 8.34 12.85
CA HIS A 79 0.38 8.09 11.64
C HIS A 79 1.87 7.95 11.96
N GLU A 80 2.43 8.91 12.69
CA GLU A 80 3.84 8.91 13.06
C GLU A 80 4.21 7.68 13.88
N GLN A 81 3.37 7.30 14.83
CA GLN A 81 3.62 6.16 15.68
C GLN A 81 3.65 4.85 14.87
N LEU A 82 2.69 4.67 13.98
CA LEU A 82 2.65 3.47 13.15
C LEU A 82 3.87 3.38 12.22
N MET A 83 4.27 4.49 11.63
CA MET A 83 5.43 4.51 10.73
C MET A 83 6.74 4.24 11.46
N ARG A 84 6.83 4.64 12.73
CA ARG A 84 8.04 4.45 13.53
C ARG A 84 8.08 3.11 14.27
N GLU A 85 6.94 2.68 14.84
CA GLU A 85 6.91 1.58 15.78
C GLU A 85 6.36 0.26 15.20
N VAL A 86 5.44 0.33 14.25
CA VAL A 86 4.72 -0.85 13.78
C VAL A 86 5.17 -1.28 12.38
N TYR A 87 5.10 -0.38 11.42
CA TYR A 87 5.32 -0.74 10.02
C TYR A 87 6.73 -1.20 9.68
N PRO A 88 7.81 -0.74 10.36
CA PRO A 88 9.14 -1.32 10.11
C PRO A 88 9.24 -2.82 10.41
N ARG A 89 8.29 -3.35 11.18
CA ARG A 89 8.25 -4.78 11.53
C ARG A 89 7.65 -5.64 10.42
N LEU A 90 6.95 -5.04 9.46
CA LEU A 90 6.28 -5.80 8.39
C LEU A 90 6.60 -5.29 7.00
N ALA A 91 7.30 -4.18 6.87
CA ALA A 91 7.55 -3.53 5.58
C ALA A 91 8.85 -2.75 5.62
N ARG A 92 9.32 -2.36 4.44
CA ARG A 92 10.29 -1.28 4.33
C ARG A 92 9.52 0.03 4.35
N VAL A 93 9.89 0.94 5.24
CA VAL A 93 9.27 2.26 5.33
C VAL A 93 10.20 3.25 4.63
N ARG A 94 9.77 3.76 3.49
CA ARG A 94 10.58 4.63 2.64
C ARG A 94 9.74 5.79 2.15
N ASN A 95 10.32 7.01 2.12
CA ASN A 95 9.60 8.17 1.61
C ASN A 95 9.51 8.14 0.07
N THR A 96 8.73 9.06 -0.49
CA THR A 96 8.49 9.11 -1.93
C THR A 96 9.79 9.25 -2.72
N ILE A 97 10.71 10.09 -2.28
CA ILE A 97 11.99 10.30 -2.97
C ILE A 97 12.79 9.00 -3.00
N GLN A 98 12.86 8.29 -1.87
CA GLN A 98 13.55 7.00 -1.77
C GLN A 98 12.92 5.96 -2.70
N VAL A 99 11.59 5.91 -2.75
CA VAL A 99 10.88 4.97 -3.63
C VAL A 99 11.17 5.27 -5.10
N LEU A 100 11.17 6.54 -5.49
CA LEU A 100 11.47 6.92 -6.86
C LEU A 100 12.91 6.51 -7.24
N GLU A 101 13.85 6.62 -6.32
CA GLU A 101 15.22 6.13 -6.54
C GLU A 101 15.24 4.61 -6.70
N MET A 102 14.48 3.88 -5.89
CA MET A 102 14.39 2.41 -5.99
C MET A 102 13.83 1.95 -7.34
N LEU A 103 12.99 2.77 -7.97
CA LEU A 103 12.33 2.43 -9.25
C LEU A 103 13.16 2.81 -10.48
N LYS A 104 14.29 3.47 -10.30
CA LYS A 104 15.17 3.80 -11.42
C LYS A 104 15.81 2.53 -11.97
N PRO A 105 15.93 2.44 -13.32
CA PRO A 105 16.61 1.30 -13.95
C PRO A 105 18.08 1.22 -13.58
#